data_0d8e8a5ef3fa9f32eecc51dc68b1a3bd
#
_entry.id   0d8e8a5ef3fa9f32eecc51dc68b1a3bd
#
_cell.length_a   1.000
_cell.length_b   1.000
_cell.length_c   1.000
_cell.angle_alpha   90.00
_cell.angle_beta   90.00
_cell.angle_gamma   90.00
#
_symmetry.space_group_name_H-M   'P 1'
#
loop_
_entity.id
_entity.type
_entity.pdbx_description
1 polymer ?
#
loop_
_entity_poly.entity_id
_entity_poly.type
_entity_poly.pdbx_seq_one_letter_code
_entity_poly.pdbx_strand_id
1 'polypeptide(L)'
;MARTENNALLEKKKEYFENCPGCKIDRLNEEQRGVPYRNLSYIWTVSLCTALPISSLFPFIYFMIRDFHIAEIEEDIGFYAGFVGSSFMIGRALTSFFWGWLADRYGRKPIILIGISSVVLFNALFGLSTSLWMALSMRFLLGCFNSLLGTIRAYASEVCREEYRSVALSVVSTSRGIGMIIGPAIGGFLAQPAEKFPNLFAESSIFGRFPYFLPCLVISVYAVGVLAACWWLPETLHMHDKKVSERCDSFDVLEASSEESDEKEYVTEVKERKISKNANLLRNWPLMSVIIVYCVFSLQEIAYAETFSLWAVSDKKYGGLSFSSQDVGEVLAISGFGLLLFQLLLYPPIEKILGPITVTRISAAVSIPLLASYPYIAMLSGITLHLVINCASILRNTLSVTLVTGLFILQNNAVPQSQRAAANGISMTAMSVFKAFGPVGGGIPLFLGTKATSFCLSPR
;
A
#
# COMPACT_ATOMS: atom_id res chain seq x y z
N MET A 1 -50.62 7.29 -1.26
CA MET A 1 -50.35 5.95 -0.71
C MET A 1 -49.96 4.90 -1.74
N ALA A 2 -50.22 5.03 -3.02
CA ALA A 2 -49.88 4.01 -4.04
C ALA A 2 -48.44 4.08 -4.61
N ARG A 3 -47.62 5.04 -4.20
CA ARG A 3 -46.20 5.18 -4.69
C ARG A 3 -45.15 4.55 -3.78
N THR A 4 -45.54 4.16 -2.57
CA THR A 4 -44.64 3.56 -1.56
C THR A 4 -44.62 2.03 -1.64
N GLU A 5 -45.63 1.42 -2.20
CA GLU A 5 -45.72 -0.06 -2.35
C GLU A 5 -44.92 -0.58 -3.55
N ASN A 6 -44.72 0.21 -4.60
CA ASN A 6 -43.94 -0.23 -5.79
C ASN A 6 -42.42 -0.25 -5.58
N ASN A 7 -41.88 0.42 -4.54
CA ASN A 7 -40.44 0.34 -4.25
C ASN A 7 -40.05 -0.90 -3.42
N ALA A 8 -41.00 -1.58 -2.78
CA ALA A 8 -40.78 -2.82 -2.04
C ALA A 8 -40.70 -4.07 -2.94
N LEU A 9 -41.19 -3.98 -4.17
CA LEU A 9 -41.25 -5.11 -5.11
C LEU A 9 -40.01 -5.26 -6.01
N LEU A 10 -39.02 -4.34 -5.93
CA LEU A 10 -37.78 -4.36 -6.73
C LEU A 10 -36.52 -4.78 -5.96
N GLU A 11 -36.64 -5.30 -4.74
CA GLU A 11 -35.55 -6.06 -4.15
C GLU A 11 -35.46 -7.42 -4.90
N LYS A 12 -34.75 -7.41 -6.04
CA LYS A 12 -34.37 -8.66 -6.73
C LYS A 12 -33.72 -9.57 -5.70
N LYS A 13 -34.41 -10.64 -5.30
CA LYS A 13 -33.93 -11.68 -4.41
C LYS A 13 -32.61 -12.18 -4.99
N LYS A 14 -31.46 -11.86 -4.34
CA LYS A 14 -30.15 -12.34 -4.78
C LYS A 14 -30.18 -13.86 -4.77
N GLU A 15 -29.97 -14.49 -5.92
CA GLU A 15 -29.81 -15.93 -5.99
C GLU A 15 -28.41 -16.31 -5.47
N TYR A 16 -28.36 -17.15 -4.45
CA TYR A 16 -27.13 -17.66 -3.87
C TYR A 16 -26.86 -19.07 -4.37
N PHE A 17 -25.70 -19.25 -5.00
CA PHE A 17 -25.25 -20.57 -5.48
C PHE A 17 -24.48 -21.28 -4.37
N GLU A 18 -24.93 -22.48 -3.94
CA GLU A 18 -24.38 -23.21 -2.80
C GLU A 18 -22.88 -23.51 -2.91
N ASN A 19 -22.36 -23.73 -4.12
CA ASN A 19 -20.94 -24.04 -4.39
C ASN A 19 -20.08 -22.83 -4.73
N CYS A 20 -20.59 -21.60 -4.61
CA CYS A 20 -19.86 -20.39 -4.91
C CYS A 20 -19.28 -19.77 -3.62
N PRO A 21 -17.92 -19.66 -3.49
CA PRO A 21 -17.30 -19.06 -2.31
C PRO A 21 -17.73 -17.61 -2.07
N GLY A 22 -17.84 -16.81 -3.13
CA GLY A 22 -18.29 -15.41 -3.04
C GLY A 22 -19.73 -15.30 -2.52
N CYS A 23 -20.67 -16.14 -3.03
CA CYS A 23 -22.05 -16.18 -2.55
C CYS A 23 -22.14 -16.57 -1.07
N LYS A 24 -21.25 -17.46 -0.60
CA LYS A 24 -21.17 -17.84 0.82
C LYS A 24 -20.77 -16.64 1.70
N ILE A 25 -19.86 -15.82 1.23
CA ILE A 25 -19.44 -14.59 1.95
C ILE A 25 -20.58 -13.57 1.94
N ASP A 26 -21.25 -13.36 0.81
CA ASP A 26 -22.37 -12.43 0.71
C ASP A 26 -23.49 -12.84 1.68
N ARG A 27 -23.82 -14.13 1.74
CA ARG A 27 -24.82 -14.67 2.67
C ARG A 27 -24.42 -14.45 4.14
N LEU A 28 -23.16 -14.75 4.50
CA LEU A 28 -22.65 -14.49 5.84
C LEU A 28 -22.68 -13.00 6.19
N ASN A 29 -22.40 -12.13 5.24
CA ASN A 29 -22.48 -10.69 5.42
C ASN A 29 -23.93 -10.20 5.63
N GLU A 30 -24.94 -10.86 5.05
CA GLU A 30 -26.35 -10.54 5.29
C GLU A 30 -26.84 -11.03 6.66
N GLU A 31 -26.40 -12.21 7.07
CA GLU A 31 -26.77 -12.81 8.35
C GLU A 31 -26.10 -12.10 9.57
N GLN A 32 -24.85 -11.69 9.43
CA GLN A 32 -24.07 -11.05 10.50
C GLN A 32 -24.21 -9.53 10.47
N ARG A 33 -25.00 -8.96 11.38
CA ARG A 33 -25.21 -7.51 11.54
C ARG A 33 -24.12 -6.86 12.42
N GLY A 34 -22.84 -7.04 12.12
CA GLY A 34 -21.78 -6.45 12.94
C GLY A 34 -20.48 -6.27 12.20
N VAL A 35 -19.52 -5.57 12.83
CA VAL A 35 -18.17 -5.42 12.29
C VAL A 35 -17.48 -6.78 12.22
N PRO A 36 -17.00 -7.24 11.07
CA PRO A 36 -16.36 -8.55 10.92
C PRO A 36 -14.92 -8.54 11.44
N TYR A 37 -14.72 -8.41 12.76
CA TYR A 37 -13.40 -8.28 13.39
C TYR A 37 -12.41 -9.38 12.97
N ARG A 38 -12.86 -10.61 12.80
CA ARG A 38 -12.01 -11.72 12.35
C ARG A 38 -11.43 -11.46 10.95
N ASN A 39 -12.25 -11.00 10.01
CA ASN A 39 -11.81 -10.70 8.65
C ASN A 39 -10.89 -9.47 8.65
N LEU A 40 -11.20 -8.47 9.46
CA LEU A 40 -10.37 -7.27 9.63
C LEU A 40 -9.00 -7.60 10.23
N SER A 41 -8.91 -8.56 11.16
CA SER A 41 -7.62 -9.00 11.72
C SER A 41 -6.75 -9.69 10.69
N TYR A 42 -7.31 -10.52 9.80
CA TYR A 42 -6.56 -11.08 8.67
C TYR A 42 -6.04 -9.99 7.72
N ILE A 43 -6.89 -9.03 7.35
CA ILE A 43 -6.51 -7.90 6.50
C ILE A 43 -5.36 -7.11 7.15
N TRP A 44 -5.46 -6.86 8.45
CA TRP A 44 -4.45 -6.13 9.22
C TRP A 44 -3.11 -6.85 9.23
N THR A 45 -3.08 -8.14 9.59
CA THR A 45 -1.85 -8.93 9.69
C THR A 45 -1.16 -9.12 8.34
N VAL A 46 -1.93 -9.37 7.26
CA VAL A 46 -1.40 -9.49 5.90
C VAL A 46 -0.82 -8.15 5.42
N SER A 47 -1.54 -7.05 5.65
CA SER A 47 -1.06 -5.71 5.25
C SER A 47 0.20 -5.32 6.00
N LEU A 48 0.30 -5.63 7.31
CA LEU A 48 1.49 -5.41 8.11
C LEU A 48 2.66 -6.25 7.58
N CYS A 49 2.43 -7.53 7.28
CA CYS A 49 3.44 -8.42 6.71
C CYS A 49 4.04 -7.89 5.40
N THR A 50 3.27 -7.17 4.59
CA THR A 50 3.78 -6.54 3.36
C THR A 50 4.58 -5.27 3.59
N ALA A 51 4.32 -4.56 4.68
CA ALA A 51 4.97 -3.28 4.99
C ALA A 51 6.33 -3.45 5.66
N LEU A 52 6.45 -4.44 6.57
CA LEU A 52 7.64 -4.67 7.38
C LEU A 52 8.93 -4.86 6.57
N PRO A 53 8.99 -5.69 5.50
CA PRO A 53 10.22 -5.88 4.72
C PRO A 53 10.70 -4.60 4.01
N ILE A 54 9.77 -3.68 3.71
CA ILE A 54 10.09 -2.43 3.02
C ILE A 54 10.69 -1.45 4.01
N SER A 55 10.05 -1.27 5.15
CA SER A 55 10.41 -0.25 6.13
C SER A 55 11.60 -0.62 7.01
N SER A 56 11.80 -1.90 7.31
CA SER A 56 12.93 -2.38 8.12
C SER A 56 14.29 -2.23 7.44
N LEU A 57 14.30 -2.05 6.13
CA LEU A 57 15.53 -1.91 5.34
C LEU A 57 16.30 -0.64 5.67
N PHE A 58 15.59 0.50 5.82
CA PHE A 58 16.20 1.83 5.84
C PHE A 58 17.28 2.03 6.91
N PRO A 59 17.14 1.53 8.16
CA PRO A 59 18.15 1.75 9.18
C PRO A 59 19.48 1.03 8.94
N PHE A 60 19.49 -0.09 8.22
CA PHE A 60 20.70 -0.90 8.09
C PHE A 60 21.27 -0.99 6.67
N ILE A 61 20.53 -0.53 5.64
CA ILE A 61 20.98 -0.67 4.26
C ILE A 61 22.34 0.01 4.01
N TYR A 62 22.57 1.18 4.60
CA TYR A 62 23.83 1.89 4.49
C TYR A 62 25.00 1.02 5.00
N PHE A 63 24.87 0.47 6.20
CA PHE A 63 25.89 -0.39 6.81
C PHE A 63 26.10 -1.67 6.01
N MET A 64 25.02 -2.27 5.50
CA MET A 64 25.09 -3.47 4.66
C MET A 64 25.87 -3.24 3.37
N ILE A 65 25.66 -2.12 2.70
CA ILE A 65 26.41 -1.75 1.48
C ILE A 65 27.88 -1.44 1.80
N ARG A 66 28.12 -0.75 2.92
CA ARG A 66 29.48 -0.49 3.40
C ARG A 66 30.25 -1.80 3.64
N ASP A 67 29.62 -2.77 4.29
CA ASP A 67 30.23 -4.06 4.62
C ASP A 67 30.46 -4.95 3.37
N PHE A 68 29.81 -4.67 2.26
CA PHE A 68 30.09 -5.31 0.97
C PHE A 68 31.38 -4.78 0.31
N HIS A 69 31.97 -3.68 0.81
CA HIS A 69 33.20 -3.07 0.32
C HIS A 69 33.21 -2.80 -1.19
N ILE A 70 32.08 -2.34 -1.74
CA ILE A 70 31.91 -2.12 -3.18
C ILE A 70 32.15 -0.65 -3.55
N ALA A 71 31.83 0.26 -2.62
CA ALA A 71 31.97 1.69 -2.82
C ALA A 71 33.42 2.11 -2.59
N GLU A 72 34.04 2.77 -3.57
CA GLU A 72 35.39 3.34 -3.46
C GLU A 72 35.38 4.59 -2.58
N ILE A 73 34.27 5.33 -2.56
CA ILE A 73 34.06 6.56 -1.80
C ILE A 73 32.78 6.41 -0.97
N GLU A 74 32.78 6.89 0.28
CA GLU A 74 31.62 6.80 1.18
C GLU A 74 30.34 7.43 0.60
N GLU A 75 30.48 8.45 -0.24
CA GLU A 75 29.36 9.12 -0.91
C GLU A 75 28.60 8.20 -1.88
N ASP A 76 29.27 7.21 -2.48
CA ASP A 76 28.67 6.24 -3.39
C ASP A 76 27.82 5.18 -2.69
N ILE A 77 28.01 4.99 -1.38
CA ILE A 77 27.19 4.03 -0.59
C ILE A 77 25.71 4.34 -0.71
N GLY A 78 25.33 5.63 -0.65
CA GLY A 78 23.96 6.08 -0.80
C GLY A 78 23.36 5.71 -2.16
N PHE A 79 24.15 5.78 -3.22
CA PHE A 79 23.74 5.42 -4.56
C PHE A 79 23.43 3.91 -4.69
N TYR A 80 24.32 3.05 -4.19
CA TYR A 80 24.09 1.59 -4.17
C TYR A 80 22.92 1.19 -3.27
N ALA A 81 22.76 1.85 -2.12
CA ALA A 81 21.59 1.65 -1.24
C ALA A 81 20.28 2.00 -1.96
N GLY A 82 20.28 3.08 -2.74
CA GLY A 82 19.16 3.47 -3.59
C GLY A 82 18.79 2.41 -4.63
N PHE A 83 19.77 1.74 -5.25
CA PHE A 83 19.49 0.63 -6.18
C PHE A 83 18.80 -0.56 -5.48
N VAL A 84 19.21 -0.92 -4.27
CA VAL A 84 18.57 -2.00 -3.51
C VAL A 84 17.13 -1.66 -3.16
N GLY A 85 16.85 -0.42 -2.77
CA GLY A 85 15.49 0.06 -2.54
C GLY A 85 14.63 0.08 -3.82
N SER A 86 15.21 0.59 -4.92
CA SER A 86 14.54 0.71 -6.22
C SER A 86 14.26 -0.65 -6.86
N SER A 87 15.12 -1.65 -6.68
CA SER A 87 14.95 -2.99 -7.26
C SER A 87 13.62 -3.62 -6.85
N PHE A 88 13.20 -3.47 -5.59
CA PHE A 88 11.89 -3.91 -5.11
C PHE A 88 10.74 -3.19 -5.83
N MET A 89 10.84 -1.88 -6.01
CA MET A 89 9.81 -1.08 -6.68
C MET A 89 9.69 -1.44 -8.16
N ILE A 90 10.83 -1.69 -8.83
CA ILE A 90 10.88 -2.13 -10.23
C ILE A 90 10.22 -3.52 -10.37
N GLY A 91 10.61 -4.49 -9.54
CA GLY A 91 9.98 -5.82 -9.55
C GLY A 91 8.48 -5.74 -9.37
N ARG A 92 8.00 -4.93 -8.40
CA ARG A 92 6.58 -4.72 -8.17
C ARG A 92 5.89 -4.01 -9.35
N ALA A 93 6.51 -3.03 -9.97
CA ALA A 93 5.95 -2.34 -11.13
C ALA A 93 5.69 -3.29 -12.29
N LEU A 94 6.63 -4.20 -12.57
CA LEU A 94 6.53 -5.16 -13.66
C LEU A 94 5.41 -6.19 -13.47
N THR A 95 5.14 -6.60 -12.24
CA THR A 95 4.27 -7.76 -11.97
C THR A 95 2.93 -7.44 -11.32
N SER A 96 2.71 -6.20 -10.81
CA SER A 96 1.48 -5.84 -10.10
C SER A 96 0.21 -6.07 -10.91
N PHE A 97 0.21 -5.71 -12.19
CA PHE A 97 -0.93 -5.93 -13.06
C PHE A 97 -1.20 -7.43 -13.27
N PHE A 98 -0.14 -8.20 -13.54
CA PHE A 98 -0.25 -9.65 -13.73
C PHE A 98 -0.85 -10.34 -12.51
N TRP A 99 -0.38 -10.03 -11.30
CA TRP A 99 -0.93 -10.59 -10.06
C TRP A 99 -2.37 -10.15 -9.81
N GLY A 100 -2.73 -8.92 -10.15
CA GLY A 100 -4.10 -8.43 -10.09
C GLY A 100 -5.04 -9.22 -11.02
N TRP A 101 -4.65 -9.39 -12.28
CA TRP A 101 -5.38 -10.20 -13.25
C TRP A 101 -5.51 -11.67 -12.83
N LEU A 102 -4.42 -12.23 -12.28
CA LEU A 102 -4.41 -13.61 -11.80
C LEU A 102 -5.36 -13.79 -10.60
N ALA A 103 -5.39 -12.79 -9.69
CA ALA A 103 -6.30 -12.78 -8.55
C ALA A 103 -7.78 -12.71 -8.97
N ASP A 104 -8.12 -11.96 -10.02
CA ASP A 104 -9.48 -11.91 -10.57
C ASP A 104 -9.87 -13.23 -11.25
N ARG A 105 -8.89 -13.99 -11.76
CA ARG A 105 -9.16 -15.25 -12.47
C ARG A 105 -9.19 -16.48 -11.56
N TYR A 106 -8.28 -16.59 -10.63
CA TYR A 106 -8.08 -17.80 -9.79
C TYR A 106 -8.51 -17.63 -8.34
N GLY A 107 -8.80 -16.41 -7.92
CA GLY A 107 -9.18 -16.08 -6.55
C GLY A 107 -8.15 -15.25 -5.82
N ARG A 108 -8.60 -14.60 -4.74
CA ARG A 108 -7.77 -13.68 -3.95
C ARG A 108 -6.86 -14.45 -3.00
N LYS A 109 -7.40 -15.51 -2.38
CA LYS A 109 -6.68 -16.31 -1.38
C LYS A 109 -5.38 -16.93 -1.90
N PRO A 110 -5.33 -17.63 -3.07
CA PRO A 110 -4.10 -18.22 -3.59
C PRO A 110 -3.00 -17.17 -3.79
N ILE A 111 -3.37 -16.00 -4.33
CA ILE A 111 -2.41 -14.91 -4.60
C ILE A 111 -1.86 -14.33 -3.29
N ILE A 112 -2.71 -14.17 -2.27
CA ILE A 112 -2.28 -13.75 -0.94
C ILE A 112 -1.28 -14.74 -0.34
N LEU A 113 -1.55 -16.05 -0.42
CA LEU A 113 -0.65 -17.08 0.08
C LEU A 113 0.71 -17.07 -0.63
N ILE A 114 0.73 -16.97 -1.97
CA ILE A 114 1.97 -16.88 -2.75
C ILE A 114 2.78 -15.66 -2.34
N GLY A 115 2.15 -14.52 -2.21
CA GLY A 115 2.85 -13.30 -1.84
C GLY A 115 3.41 -13.32 -0.42
N ILE A 116 2.70 -13.89 0.57
CA ILE A 116 3.23 -14.06 1.92
C ILE A 116 4.39 -15.07 1.92
N SER A 117 4.28 -16.18 1.17
CA SER A 117 5.36 -17.15 0.99
C SER A 117 6.62 -16.51 0.41
N SER A 118 6.46 -15.53 -0.50
CA SER A 118 7.59 -14.77 -1.04
C SER A 118 8.30 -13.93 0.03
N VAL A 119 7.56 -13.37 0.98
CA VAL A 119 8.16 -12.65 2.12
C VAL A 119 8.96 -13.62 2.99
N VAL A 120 8.41 -14.81 3.30
CA VAL A 120 9.13 -15.82 4.07
C VAL A 120 10.47 -16.14 3.43
N LEU A 121 10.48 -16.42 2.14
CA LEU A 121 11.66 -16.90 1.42
C LEU A 121 12.64 -15.77 1.09
N PHE A 122 12.21 -14.80 0.29
CA PHE A 122 13.12 -13.80 -0.28
C PHE A 122 13.60 -12.77 0.75
N ASN A 123 12.81 -12.47 1.79
CA ASN A 123 13.29 -11.60 2.85
C ASN A 123 14.32 -12.27 3.73
N ALA A 124 14.20 -13.58 4.04
CA ALA A 124 15.22 -14.34 4.74
C ALA A 124 16.52 -14.43 3.91
N LEU A 125 16.40 -14.76 2.61
CA LEU A 125 17.56 -14.82 1.70
C LEU A 125 18.23 -13.45 1.51
N PHE A 126 17.47 -12.36 1.55
CA PHE A 126 18.03 -11.01 1.55
C PHE A 126 18.92 -10.77 2.77
N GLY A 127 18.48 -11.19 3.97
CA GLY A 127 19.28 -11.08 5.19
C GLY A 127 20.57 -11.92 5.17
N LEU A 128 20.62 -12.97 4.36
CA LEU A 128 21.80 -13.83 4.14
C LEU A 128 22.70 -13.35 2.97
N SER A 129 22.41 -12.19 2.37
CA SER A 129 23.17 -11.70 1.22
C SER A 129 24.59 -11.33 1.61
N THR A 130 25.57 -11.82 0.83
CA THR A 130 27.01 -11.56 0.97
C THR A 130 27.55 -10.66 -0.13
N SER A 131 26.71 -10.29 -1.10
CA SER A 131 27.09 -9.46 -2.23
C SER A 131 25.92 -8.56 -2.66
N LEU A 132 26.25 -7.41 -3.29
CA LEU A 132 25.26 -6.49 -3.83
C LEU A 132 24.31 -7.18 -4.82
N TRP A 133 24.84 -8.01 -5.71
CA TRP A 133 24.03 -8.70 -6.74
C TRP A 133 23.00 -9.65 -6.12
N MET A 134 23.39 -10.37 -5.06
CA MET A 134 22.46 -11.21 -4.33
C MET A 134 21.38 -10.35 -3.65
N ALA A 135 21.76 -9.25 -2.98
CA ALA A 135 20.83 -8.35 -2.32
C ALA A 135 19.84 -7.73 -3.32
N LEU A 136 20.32 -7.25 -4.47
CA LEU A 136 19.49 -6.73 -5.56
C LEU A 136 18.50 -7.78 -6.10
N SER A 137 19.01 -8.99 -6.37
CA SER A 137 18.19 -10.08 -6.92
C SER A 137 17.09 -10.50 -5.94
N MET A 138 17.41 -10.68 -4.65
CA MET A 138 16.43 -11.06 -3.64
C MET A 138 15.38 -9.97 -3.43
N ARG A 139 15.77 -8.69 -3.44
CA ARG A 139 14.85 -7.55 -3.37
C ARG A 139 13.97 -7.44 -4.60
N PHE A 140 14.51 -7.62 -5.79
CA PHE A 140 13.77 -7.63 -7.04
C PHE A 140 12.72 -8.77 -7.04
N LEU A 141 13.13 -9.99 -6.70
CA LEU A 141 12.21 -11.14 -6.61
C LEU A 141 11.14 -10.92 -5.54
N LEU A 142 11.52 -10.41 -4.37
CA LEU A 142 10.55 -10.03 -3.35
C LEU A 142 9.53 -9.02 -3.90
N GLY A 143 9.95 -8.01 -4.65
CA GLY A 143 9.09 -7.06 -5.33
C GLY A 143 8.17 -7.73 -6.35
N CYS A 144 8.70 -8.65 -7.17
CA CYS A 144 7.94 -9.38 -8.19
C CYS A 144 6.80 -10.21 -7.59
N PHE A 145 7.04 -10.89 -6.49
CA PHE A 145 6.04 -11.79 -5.89
C PHE A 145 5.22 -11.15 -4.78
N ASN A 146 5.70 -10.09 -4.13
CA ASN A 146 4.99 -9.38 -3.07
C ASN A 146 4.14 -8.22 -3.62
N SER A 147 3.41 -8.45 -4.71
CA SER A 147 2.47 -7.47 -5.28
C SER A 147 1.08 -7.54 -4.62
N LEU A 148 1.04 -7.91 -3.34
CA LEU A 148 -0.16 -8.21 -2.56
C LEU A 148 -1.06 -7.02 -2.32
N LEU A 149 -0.53 -5.81 -2.31
CA LEU A 149 -1.28 -4.64 -1.85
C LEU A 149 -2.51 -4.34 -2.72
N GLY A 150 -2.45 -4.65 -4.02
CA GLY A 150 -3.60 -4.57 -4.92
C GLY A 150 -4.67 -5.60 -4.56
N THR A 151 -4.26 -6.85 -4.41
CA THR A 151 -5.15 -7.96 -4.09
C THR A 151 -5.79 -7.82 -2.71
N ILE A 152 -5.04 -7.38 -1.68
CA ILE A 152 -5.59 -7.20 -0.33
C ILE A 152 -6.59 -6.04 -0.26
N ARG A 153 -6.44 -4.99 -1.06
CA ARG A 153 -7.44 -3.91 -1.17
C ARG A 153 -8.73 -4.41 -1.82
N ALA A 154 -8.64 -5.19 -2.89
CA ALA A 154 -9.80 -5.82 -3.51
C ALA A 154 -10.49 -6.75 -2.50
N TYR A 155 -9.74 -7.64 -1.86
CA TYR A 155 -10.22 -8.54 -0.82
C TYR A 155 -10.92 -7.78 0.33
N ALA A 156 -10.31 -6.72 0.85
CA ALA A 156 -10.87 -5.90 1.92
C ALA A 156 -12.21 -5.26 1.54
N SER A 157 -12.36 -4.85 0.27
CA SER A 157 -13.61 -4.27 -0.23
C SER A 157 -14.71 -5.31 -0.51
N GLU A 158 -14.36 -6.59 -0.61
CA GLU A 158 -15.26 -7.69 -0.94
C GLU A 158 -15.74 -8.48 0.28
N VAL A 159 -14.85 -8.67 1.26
CA VAL A 159 -15.13 -9.51 2.44
C VAL A 159 -16.00 -8.82 3.48
N CYS A 160 -16.15 -7.51 3.41
CA CYS A 160 -16.97 -6.71 4.31
C CYS A 160 -18.22 -6.19 3.61
N ARG A 161 -19.30 -5.99 4.39
CA ARG A 161 -20.51 -5.29 3.93
C ARG A 161 -20.15 -3.91 3.43
N GLU A 162 -21.00 -3.35 2.56
CA GLU A 162 -20.81 -2.02 1.98
C GLU A 162 -20.63 -0.93 3.05
N GLU A 163 -21.38 -1.04 4.16
CA GLU A 163 -21.30 -0.12 5.31
C GLU A 163 -19.92 -0.11 6.00
N TYR A 164 -19.19 -1.24 5.97
CA TYR A 164 -17.87 -1.40 6.62
C TYR A 164 -16.70 -1.40 5.65
N ARG A 165 -16.93 -1.14 4.36
CA ARG A 165 -15.89 -1.13 3.33
C ARG A 165 -14.82 -0.06 3.59
N SER A 166 -15.22 1.12 4.04
CA SER A 166 -14.31 2.19 4.44
C SER A 166 -13.45 1.79 5.63
N VAL A 167 -14.04 1.13 6.62
CA VAL A 167 -13.30 0.60 7.79
C VAL A 167 -12.25 -0.42 7.34
N ALA A 168 -12.61 -1.36 6.45
CA ALA A 168 -11.68 -2.37 5.96
C ALA A 168 -10.49 -1.76 5.19
N LEU A 169 -10.74 -0.77 4.33
CA LEU A 169 -9.69 -0.06 3.61
C LEU A 169 -8.85 0.86 4.53
N SER A 170 -9.47 1.42 5.58
CA SER A 170 -8.75 2.13 6.65
C SER A 170 -7.81 1.20 7.41
N VAL A 171 -8.24 -0.02 7.70
CA VAL A 171 -7.39 -1.05 8.34
C VAL A 171 -6.17 -1.38 7.48
N VAL A 172 -6.30 -1.49 6.15
CA VAL A 172 -5.15 -1.66 5.24
C VAL A 172 -4.16 -0.49 5.34
N SER A 173 -4.68 0.74 5.32
CA SER A 173 -3.85 1.95 5.37
C SER A 173 -3.15 2.11 6.72
N THR A 174 -3.87 1.89 7.84
CA THR A 174 -3.34 1.97 9.20
C THR A 174 -2.28 0.92 9.46
N SER A 175 -2.52 -0.32 9.03
CA SER A 175 -1.57 -1.41 9.17
C SER A 175 -0.23 -1.09 8.48
N ARG A 176 -0.28 -0.46 7.30
CA ARG A 176 0.92 0.05 6.64
C ARG A 176 1.61 1.14 7.44
N GLY A 177 0.85 2.09 7.98
CA GLY A 177 1.39 3.15 8.83
C GLY A 177 2.13 2.58 10.04
N ILE A 178 1.54 1.60 10.73
CA ILE A 178 2.17 0.88 11.85
C ILE A 178 3.45 0.16 11.39
N GLY A 179 3.41 -0.52 10.23
CA GLY A 179 4.57 -1.17 9.66
C GLY A 179 5.73 -0.21 9.38
N MET A 180 5.42 1.02 8.96
CA MET A 180 6.43 2.07 8.74
C MET A 180 7.09 2.57 10.04
N ILE A 181 6.47 2.36 11.21
CA ILE A 181 7.02 2.69 12.53
C ILE A 181 7.80 1.50 13.10
N ILE A 182 7.16 0.32 13.13
CA ILE A 182 7.74 -0.89 13.73
C ILE A 182 8.90 -1.43 12.89
N GLY A 183 8.82 -1.34 11.57
CA GLY A 183 9.84 -1.86 10.66
C GLY A 183 11.24 -1.29 10.92
N PRO A 184 11.42 0.05 10.93
CA PRO A 184 12.70 0.64 11.28
C PRO A 184 13.19 0.29 12.67
N ALA A 185 12.30 0.14 13.66
CA ALA A 185 12.68 -0.32 14.98
C ALA A 185 13.28 -1.74 14.94
N ILE A 186 12.60 -2.68 14.28
CA ILE A 186 13.13 -4.04 14.07
C ILE A 186 14.47 -4.00 13.33
N GLY A 187 14.54 -3.25 12.22
CA GLY A 187 15.75 -3.13 11.40
C GLY A 187 16.92 -2.53 12.17
N GLY A 188 16.66 -1.43 12.90
CA GLY A 188 17.70 -0.71 13.63
C GLY A 188 18.19 -1.44 14.89
N PHE A 189 17.29 -2.01 15.68
CA PHE A 189 17.67 -2.71 16.91
C PHE A 189 18.35 -4.07 16.66
N LEU A 190 17.85 -4.82 15.69
CA LEU A 190 18.28 -6.20 15.46
C LEU A 190 19.39 -6.34 14.42
N ALA A 191 19.75 -5.28 13.69
CA ALA A 191 20.91 -5.31 12.81
C ALA A 191 22.22 -5.36 13.62
N GLN A 192 23.20 -6.10 13.12
CA GLN A 192 24.53 -6.29 13.71
C GLN A 192 24.46 -6.81 15.18
N PRO A 193 23.75 -7.94 15.44
CA PRO A 193 23.50 -8.39 16.81
C PRO A 193 24.75 -8.83 17.55
N ALA A 194 25.76 -9.38 16.86
CA ALA A 194 27.03 -9.78 17.46
C ALA A 194 27.84 -8.57 17.99
N GLU A 195 27.77 -7.41 17.29
CA GLU A 195 28.42 -6.18 17.74
C GLU A 195 27.67 -5.53 18.90
N LYS A 196 26.31 -5.48 18.81
CA LYS A 196 25.46 -4.80 19.80
C LYS A 196 25.23 -5.60 21.07
N PHE A 197 25.17 -6.93 20.95
CA PHE A 197 24.84 -7.86 22.03
C PHE A 197 25.86 -9.03 22.09
N PRO A 198 27.16 -8.76 22.31
CA PRO A 198 28.21 -9.81 22.25
C PRO A 198 28.01 -10.92 23.29
N ASN A 199 27.32 -10.63 24.40
CA ASN A 199 26.99 -11.62 25.42
C ASN A 199 25.90 -12.63 24.99
N LEU A 200 25.07 -12.29 24.00
CA LEU A 200 23.98 -13.14 23.50
C LEU A 200 24.33 -13.81 22.17
N PHE A 201 25.10 -13.15 21.33
CA PHE A 201 25.44 -13.60 19.99
C PHE A 201 26.96 -13.61 19.81
N ALA A 202 27.55 -14.81 19.78
CA ALA A 202 28.97 -14.95 19.51
C ALA A 202 29.30 -14.54 18.07
N GLU A 203 30.49 -13.98 17.84
CA GLU A 203 31.00 -13.65 16.50
C GLU A 203 31.06 -14.86 15.55
N SER A 204 31.32 -16.05 16.10
CA SER A 204 31.33 -17.33 15.38
C SER A 204 29.94 -17.85 15.00
N SER A 205 28.86 -17.22 15.50
CA SER A 205 27.49 -17.60 15.20
C SER A 205 27.08 -17.22 13.78
N ILE A 206 25.95 -17.79 13.31
CA ILE A 206 25.35 -17.40 12.04
C ILE A 206 25.04 -15.88 11.97
N PHE A 207 24.74 -15.25 13.11
CA PHE A 207 24.44 -13.83 13.21
C PHE A 207 25.70 -12.95 13.20
N GLY A 208 26.86 -13.45 13.59
CA GLY A 208 28.14 -12.79 13.37
C GLY A 208 28.56 -12.85 11.90
N ARG A 209 28.34 -14.01 11.24
CA ARG A 209 28.65 -14.17 9.81
C ARG A 209 27.68 -13.38 8.90
N PHE A 210 26.41 -13.23 9.30
CA PHE A 210 25.36 -12.50 8.55
C PHE A 210 24.71 -11.45 9.46
N PRO A 211 25.31 -10.25 9.60
CA PRO A 211 24.90 -9.23 10.57
C PRO A 211 23.48 -8.71 10.36
N TYR A 212 22.95 -8.82 9.13
CA TYR A 212 21.63 -8.29 8.74
C TYR A 212 20.57 -9.38 8.65
N PHE A 213 20.91 -10.62 9.05
CA PHE A 213 19.99 -11.75 8.97
C PHE A 213 18.91 -11.71 10.05
N LEU A 214 19.24 -11.31 11.29
CA LEU A 214 18.32 -11.36 12.43
C LEU A 214 17.04 -10.53 12.21
N PRO A 215 17.06 -9.26 11.76
CA PRO A 215 15.86 -8.49 11.49
C PRO A 215 15.02 -9.12 10.37
N CYS A 216 15.66 -9.63 9.32
CA CYS A 216 14.98 -10.31 8.23
C CYS A 216 14.35 -11.63 8.68
N LEU A 217 15.03 -12.39 9.54
CA LEU A 217 14.52 -13.64 10.12
C LEU A 217 13.28 -13.41 10.97
N VAL A 218 13.28 -12.39 11.85
CA VAL A 218 12.13 -12.07 12.70
C VAL A 218 10.90 -11.75 11.85
N ILE A 219 11.07 -10.96 10.79
CA ILE A 219 9.98 -10.63 9.85
C ILE A 219 9.53 -11.89 9.09
N SER A 220 10.45 -12.76 8.67
CA SER A 220 10.12 -14.00 7.97
C SER A 220 9.38 -14.99 8.88
N VAL A 221 9.76 -15.10 10.15
CA VAL A 221 9.04 -15.91 11.16
C VAL A 221 7.62 -15.35 11.39
N TYR A 222 7.48 -14.03 11.51
CA TYR A 222 6.16 -13.40 11.55
C TYR A 222 5.32 -13.75 10.31
N ALA A 223 5.94 -13.69 9.11
CA ALA A 223 5.27 -14.05 7.86
C ALA A 223 4.84 -15.52 7.80
N VAL A 224 5.60 -16.46 8.40
CA VAL A 224 5.17 -17.88 8.56
C VAL A 224 3.90 -17.96 9.41
N GLY A 225 3.84 -17.24 10.53
CA GLY A 225 2.62 -17.17 11.36
C GLY A 225 1.43 -16.62 10.60
N VAL A 226 1.63 -15.55 9.81
CA VAL A 226 0.57 -14.97 8.96
C VAL A 226 0.16 -15.95 7.86
N LEU A 227 1.10 -16.66 7.23
CA LEU A 227 0.82 -17.70 6.23
C LEU A 227 -0.06 -18.81 6.80
N ALA A 228 0.27 -19.30 7.98
CA ALA A 228 -0.52 -20.29 8.69
C ALA A 228 -1.94 -19.79 9.00
N ALA A 229 -2.06 -18.55 9.49
CA ALA A 229 -3.36 -17.93 9.75
C ALA A 229 -4.20 -17.77 8.48
N CYS A 230 -3.58 -17.40 7.35
CA CYS A 230 -4.26 -17.20 6.06
C CYS A 230 -4.74 -18.51 5.41
N TRP A 231 -4.36 -19.68 5.94
CA TRP A 231 -4.94 -20.95 5.49
C TRP A 231 -6.45 -21.00 5.72
N TRP A 232 -6.94 -20.37 6.82
CA TRP A 232 -8.35 -20.24 7.14
C TRP A 232 -9.03 -19.01 6.51
N LEU A 233 -8.32 -18.25 5.68
CA LEU A 233 -8.87 -17.10 4.98
C LEU A 233 -9.98 -17.56 4.01
N PRO A 234 -11.21 -16.99 4.06
CA PRO A 234 -12.24 -17.31 3.09
C PRO A 234 -11.91 -16.73 1.70
N GLU A 235 -12.32 -17.44 0.65
CA GLU A 235 -12.21 -16.94 -0.73
C GLU A 235 -13.43 -16.05 -1.05
N THR A 236 -13.19 -14.93 -1.76
CA THR A 236 -14.23 -13.95 -2.11
C THR A 236 -14.69 -13.98 -3.56
N LEU A 237 -14.01 -14.75 -4.43
CA LEU A 237 -14.31 -14.78 -5.86
C LEU A 237 -15.65 -15.48 -6.14
N HIS A 238 -16.52 -14.84 -6.95
CA HIS A 238 -17.73 -15.46 -7.48
C HIS A 238 -17.40 -16.39 -8.67
N MET A 239 -17.68 -17.70 -8.50
CA MET A 239 -17.36 -18.71 -9.52
C MET A 239 -18.53 -19.00 -10.48
N HIS A 240 -19.76 -18.66 -10.12
CA HIS A 240 -20.96 -18.90 -10.96
C HIS A 240 -20.94 -18.04 -12.24
N ASP A 241 -20.37 -16.87 -12.18
CA ASP A 241 -20.20 -16.01 -13.34
C ASP A 241 -19.41 -16.65 -14.50
N LYS A 242 -18.50 -17.59 -14.20
CA LYS A 242 -17.74 -18.33 -15.20
C LYS A 242 -18.61 -19.37 -15.91
N LYS A 243 -19.44 -20.12 -15.18
CA LYS A 243 -20.34 -21.13 -15.75
C LYS A 243 -21.43 -20.53 -16.64
N VAL A 244 -21.93 -19.35 -16.29
CA VAL A 244 -22.89 -18.60 -17.11
C VAL A 244 -22.20 -18.12 -18.40
N SER A 245 -20.94 -17.61 -18.32
CA SER A 245 -20.19 -17.21 -19.51
C SER A 245 -19.88 -18.39 -20.45
N GLU A 246 -19.49 -19.55 -19.90
CA GLU A 246 -19.21 -20.77 -20.69
C GLU A 246 -20.49 -21.33 -21.34
N ARG A 247 -21.65 -21.24 -20.66
CA ARG A 247 -22.94 -21.61 -21.27
C ARG A 247 -23.34 -20.67 -22.39
N CYS A 248 -23.15 -19.36 -22.24
CA CYS A 248 -23.42 -18.42 -23.32
C CYS A 248 -22.53 -18.63 -24.54
N ASP A 249 -21.25 -18.97 -24.32
CA ASP A 249 -20.33 -19.28 -25.43
C ASP A 249 -20.74 -20.59 -26.17
N SER A 250 -21.40 -21.54 -25.47
CA SER A 250 -21.99 -22.76 -26.09
C SER A 250 -23.33 -22.49 -26.74
N PHE A 251 -24.12 -21.50 -26.31
CA PHE A 251 -25.42 -21.14 -26.87
C PHE A 251 -25.30 -20.32 -28.15
N ASP A 252 -24.32 -19.45 -28.27
CA ASP A 252 -24.05 -18.68 -29.50
C ASP A 252 -23.77 -19.60 -30.72
N VAL A 253 -23.48 -20.89 -30.47
CA VAL A 253 -23.31 -21.93 -31.52
C VAL A 253 -24.63 -22.66 -31.88
N LEU A 254 -25.66 -22.56 -31.04
CA LEU A 254 -26.93 -23.31 -31.15
C LEU A 254 -28.16 -22.46 -31.50
N GLU A 255 -28.04 -21.13 -31.54
CA GLU A 255 -29.17 -20.22 -31.76
C GLU A 255 -29.50 -20.03 -33.27
N ALA A 256 -30.04 -21.09 -33.87
CA ALA A 256 -30.78 -20.98 -35.14
C ALA A 256 -32.26 -21.38 -35.02
N SER A 257 -32.80 -21.63 -33.82
CA SER A 257 -34.23 -21.95 -33.67
C SER A 257 -34.72 -21.83 -32.23
N SER A 258 -35.50 -20.80 -31.91
CA SER A 258 -36.79 -20.77 -31.18
C SER A 258 -37.01 -19.46 -30.42
N GLU A 259 -38.22 -18.93 -30.55
CA GLU A 259 -38.70 -17.66 -30.03
C GLU A 259 -39.35 -17.87 -28.65
N GLU A 260 -38.85 -17.14 -27.61
CA GLU A 260 -39.65 -16.79 -26.40
C GLU A 260 -39.17 -15.48 -25.80
N SER A 261 -40.10 -14.61 -25.37
CA SER A 261 -39.87 -13.20 -25.04
C SER A 261 -39.10 -12.99 -23.73
N ASP A 262 -39.19 -13.88 -22.77
CA ASP A 262 -38.51 -13.75 -21.46
C ASP A 262 -37.01 -14.09 -21.57
N GLU A 263 -36.64 -14.91 -22.54
CA GLU A 263 -35.26 -15.27 -22.87
C GLU A 263 -34.47 -14.08 -23.48
N LYS A 264 -35.17 -13.22 -24.23
CA LYS A 264 -34.56 -12.03 -24.85
C LYS A 264 -34.13 -10.99 -23.79
N GLU A 265 -34.92 -10.78 -22.74
CA GLU A 265 -34.57 -9.85 -21.65
C GLU A 265 -33.38 -10.38 -20.85
N TYR A 266 -33.34 -11.68 -20.54
CA TYR A 266 -32.22 -12.34 -19.88
C TYR A 266 -30.93 -12.31 -20.73
N VAL A 267 -31.03 -12.61 -22.01
CA VAL A 267 -29.89 -12.57 -22.96
C VAL A 267 -29.37 -11.13 -23.14
N THR A 268 -30.25 -10.14 -23.13
CA THR A 268 -29.84 -8.72 -23.22
C THR A 268 -29.12 -8.30 -21.94
N GLU A 269 -29.62 -8.66 -20.75
CA GLU A 269 -28.90 -8.40 -19.48
C GLU A 269 -27.55 -9.13 -19.41
N VAL A 270 -27.45 -10.35 -19.94
CA VAL A 270 -26.20 -11.10 -19.99
C VAL A 270 -25.23 -10.53 -21.04
N LYS A 271 -25.72 -10.05 -22.17
CA LYS A 271 -24.91 -9.31 -23.16
C LYS A 271 -24.41 -7.98 -22.60
N GLU A 272 -25.24 -7.23 -21.92
CA GLU A 272 -24.80 -5.99 -21.23
C GLU A 272 -23.76 -6.28 -20.13
N ARG A 273 -23.91 -7.37 -19.38
CA ARG A 273 -22.90 -7.84 -18.41
C ARG A 273 -21.62 -8.33 -19.09
N LYS A 274 -21.70 -8.97 -20.25
CA LYS A 274 -20.53 -9.40 -21.07
C LYS A 274 -19.79 -8.20 -21.66
N ILE A 275 -20.51 -7.19 -22.14
CA ILE A 275 -19.94 -5.93 -22.64
C ILE A 275 -19.27 -5.17 -21.49
N SER A 276 -19.86 -5.20 -20.29
CA SER A 276 -19.25 -4.61 -19.08
C SER A 276 -18.02 -5.40 -18.59
N LYS A 277 -17.99 -6.74 -18.74
CA LYS A 277 -16.84 -7.58 -18.37
C LYS A 277 -15.63 -7.41 -19.32
N ASN A 278 -15.88 -7.14 -20.60
CA ASN A 278 -14.85 -6.90 -21.62
C ASN A 278 -14.51 -5.40 -21.77
N ALA A 279 -15.09 -4.53 -20.96
CA ALA A 279 -14.71 -3.12 -20.96
C ALA A 279 -13.22 -2.99 -20.63
N ASN A 280 -12.46 -2.45 -21.59
CA ASN A 280 -11.02 -2.25 -21.44
C ASN A 280 -10.78 -1.30 -20.26
N LEU A 281 -10.17 -1.79 -19.17
CA LEU A 281 -9.91 -1.04 -17.94
C LEU A 281 -9.21 0.30 -18.21
N LEU A 282 -8.33 0.34 -19.21
CA LEU A 282 -7.62 1.54 -19.61
C LEU A 282 -8.53 2.59 -20.28
N ARG A 283 -9.71 2.20 -20.79
CA ARG A 283 -10.69 3.10 -21.38
C ARG A 283 -11.74 3.59 -20.35
N ASN A 284 -11.74 3.02 -19.15
CA ASN A 284 -12.62 3.44 -18.06
C ASN A 284 -12.09 4.76 -17.46
N TRP A 285 -12.63 5.90 -17.91
CA TRP A 285 -12.19 7.23 -17.49
C TRP A 285 -12.35 7.48 -15.98
N PRO A 286 -13.46 7.12 -15.31
CA PRO A 286 -13.59 7.19 -13.87
C PRO A 286 -12.45 6.47 -13.11
N LEU A 287 -12.06 5.28 -13.55
CA LEU A 287 -10.94 4.54 -12.99
C LEU A 287 -9.60 5.25 -13.25
N MET A 288 -9.35 5.61 -14.51
CA MET A 288 -8.06 6.19 -14.92
C MET A 288 -7.81 7.55 -14.27
N SER A 289 -8.84 8.39 -14.12
CA SER A 289 -8.71 9.68 -13.43
C SER A 289 -8.29 9.51 -11.97
N VAL A 290 -8.86 8.55 -11.26
CA VAL A 290 -8.47 8.23 -9.87
C VAL A 290 -7.04 7.71 -9.80
N ILE A 291 -6.63 6.85 -10.74
CA ILE A 291 -5.26 6.32 -10.82
C ILE A 291 -4.26 7.45 -11.06
N ILE A 292 -4.54 8.36 -11.99
CA ILE A 292 -3.66 9.51 -12.28
C ILE A 292 -3.47 10.37 -11.02
N VAL A 293 -4.57 10.73 -10.34
CA VAL A 293 -4.51 11.49 -9.09
C VAL A 293 -3.69 10.75 -8.03
N TYR A 294 -3.87 9.44 -7.91
CA TYR A 294 -3.10 8.61 -6.98
C TYR A 294 -1.61 8.59 -7.31
N CYS A 295 -1.24 8.52 -8.58
CA CYS A 295 0.17 8.55 -9.02
C CYS A 295 0.84 9.89 -8.71
N VAL A 296 0.19 11.00 -9.05
CA VAL A 296 0.70 12.36 -8.76
C VAL A 296 0.86 12.56 -7.26
N PHE A 297 -0.13 12.15 -6.48
CA PHE A 297 -0.07 12.24 -5.03
C PHE A 297 1.04 11.35 -4.42
N SER A 298 1.22 10.15 -4.96
CA SER A 298 2.28 9.23 -4.52
C SER A 298 3.68 9.75 -4.81
N LEU A 299 3.87 10.46 -5.93
CA LEU A 299 5.11 11.18 -6.25
C LEU A 299 5.38 12.30 -5.23
N GLN A 300 4.35 13.11 -4.96
CA GLN A 300 4.43 14.20 -3.96
C GLN A 300 4.75 13.65 -2.55
N GLU A 301 4.18 12.50 -2.18
CA GLU A 301 4.40 11.87 -0.87
C GLU A 301 5.86 11.46 -0.66
N ILE A 302 6.50 10.87 -1.68
CA ILE A 302 7.93 10.51 -1.62
C ILE A 302 8.80 11.76 -1.63
N ALA A 303 8.55 12.70 -2.53
CA ALA A 303 9.29 13.94 -2.59
C ALA A 303 9.25 14.70 -1.24
N TYR A 304 8.07 14.74 -0.59
CA TYR A 304 7.96 15.32 0.75
C TYR A 304 8.80 14.56 1.78
N ALA A 305 8.72 13.23 1.83
CA ALA A 305 9.41 12.45 2.85
C ALA A 305 10.93 12.67 2.81
N GLU A 306 11.50 12.76 1.63
CA GLU A 306 12.94 13.04 1.43
C GLU A 306 13.27 14.49 1.74
N THR A 307 12.50 15.44 1.19
CA THR A 307 12.72 16.87 1.42
C THR A 307 12.56 17.24 2.89
N PHE A 308 11.55 16.70 3.58
CA PHE A 308 11.32 16.97 5.00
C PHE A 308 12.49 16.52 5.86
N SER A 309 13.00 15.31 5.65
CA SER A 309 14.12 14.79 6.44
C SER A 309 15.38 15.61 6.27
N LEU A 310 15.70 16.01 5.03
CA LEU A 310 16.85 16.85 4.73
C LEU A 310 16.69 18.27 5.28
N TRP A 311 15.51 18.86 5.10
CA TRP A 311 15.20 20.21 5.59
C TRP A 311 15.24 20.29 7.13
N ALA A 312 14.71 19.27 7.82
CA ALA A 312 14.69 19.24 9.28
C ALA A 312 16.12 19.20 9.88
N VAL A 313 17.05 18.49 9.24
CA VAL A 313 18.45 18.38 9.69
C VAL A 313 19.30 19.58 9.23
N SER A 314 18.94 20.23 8.15
CA SER A 314 19.70 21.38 7.60
C SER A 314 19.80 22.54 8.60
N ASP A 315 20.93 23.26 8.58
CA ASP A 315 21.17 24.41 9.45
C ASP A 315 20.14 25.53 9.26
N LYS A 316 19.81 26.22 10.33
CA LYS A 316 18.90 27.40 10.32
C LYS A 316 19.35 28.49 9.34
N LYS A 317 20.68 28.66 9.14
CA LYS A 317 21.24 29.63 8.19
C LYS A 317 20.82 29.38 6.74
N TYR A 318 20.43 28.12 6.42
CA TYR A 318 19.89 27.72 5.11
C TYR A 318 18.36 27.53 5.11
N GLY A 319 17.68 28.00 6.15
CA GLY A 319 16.23 27.86 6.29
C GLY A 319 15.76 26.51 6.83
N GLY A 320 16.68 25.68 7.35
CA GLY A 320 16.37 24.41 8.01
C GLY A 320 16.01 24.56 9.48
N LEU A 321 15.76 23.44 10.18
CA LEU A 321 15.39 23.43 11.59
C LEU A 321 16.59 23.17 12.53
N SER A 322 17.71 22.69 12.03
CA SER A 322 18.88 22.21 12.79
C SER A 322 18.50 21.10 13.80
N PHE A 323 17.60 20.22 13.43
CA PHE A 323 17.15 19.09 14.24
C PHE A 323 18.19 17.97 14.23
N SER A 324 18.37 17.32 15.39
CA SER A 324 19.08 16.05 15.47
C SER A 324 18.26 14.91 14.84
N SER A 325 18.92 13.79 14.55
CA SER A 325 18.22 12.57 14.10
C SER A 325 17.18 12.09 15.13
N GLN A 326 17.40 12.36 16.41
CA GLN A 326 16.47 12.04 17.49
C GLN A 326 15.21 12.90 17.41
N ASP A 327 15.35 14.22 17.20
CA ASP A 327 14.21 15.15 17.07
C ASP A 327 13.33 14.79 15.87
N VAL A 328 13.96 14.46 14.72
CA VAL A 328 13.22 13.98 13.54
C VAL A 328 12.48 12.68 13.83
N GLY A 329 13.13 11.74 14.54
CA GLY A 329 12.53 10.48 14.97
C GLY A 329 11.32 10.70 15.87
N GLU A 330 11.40 11.64 16.82
CA GLU A 330 10.32 12.00 17.71
C GLU A 330 9.11 12.56 16.96
N VAL A 331 9.32 13.51 16.04
CA VAL A 331 8.24 14.07 15.20
C VAL A 331 7.55 12.99 14.37
N LEU A 332 8.32 12.07 13.80
CA LEU A 332 7.76 10.96 13.01
C LEU A 332 6.98 9.97 13.88
N ALA A 333 7.46 9.65 15.08
CA ALA A 333 6.78 8.76 16.02
C ALA A 333 5.46 9.36 16.52
N ILE A 334 5.47 10.62 16.96
CA ILE A 334 4.27 11.33 17.43
C ILE A 334 3.24 11.44 16.30
N SER A 335 3.67 11.81 15.10
CA SER A 335 2.77 11.93 13.94
C SER A 335 2.20 10.57 13.51
N GLY A 336 2.98 9.49 13.60
CA GLY A 336 2.53 8.14 13.33
C GLY A 336 1.47 7.66 14.33
N PHE A 337 1.67 7.95 15.63
CA PHE A 337 0.69 7.61 16.66
C PHE A 337 -0.61 8.42 16.50
N GLY A 338 -0.51 9.72 16.26
CA GLY A 338 -1.68 10.58 15.98
C GLY A 338 -2.46 10.12 14.75
N LEU A 339 -1.75 9.73 13.68
CA LEU A 339 -2.35 9.14 12.48
C LEU A 339 -3.13 7.87 12.79
N LEU A 340 -2.57 6.96 13.62
CA LEU A 340 -3.20 5.71 14.00
C LEU A 340 -4.54 5.96 14.70
N LEU A 341 -4.54 6.85 15.70
CA LEU A 341 -5.77 7.22 16.41
C LEU A 341 -6.81 7.83 15.48
N PHE A 342 -6.40 8.76 14.62
CA PHE A 342 -7.31 9.39 13.66
C PHE A 342 -7.92 8.36 12.70
N GLN A 343 -7.09 7.50 12.12
CA GLN A 343 -7.51 6.54 11.09
C GLN A 343 -8.48 5.49 11.62
N LEU A 344 -8.34 5.08 12.88
CA LEU A 344 -9.22 4.09 13.49
C LEU A 344 -10.51 4.70 14.05
N LEU A 345 -10.43 5.90 14.66
CA LEU A 345 -11.52 6.48 15.43
C LEU A 345 -12.31 7.54 14.64
N LEU A 346 -11.63 8.42 13.93
CA LEU A 346 -12.23 9.60 13.31
C LEU A 346 -12.52 9.43 11.81
N TYR A 347 -11.67 8.74 11.08
CA TYR A 347 -11.84 8.62 9.63
C TYR A 347 -13.15 7.92 9.22
N PRO A 348 -13.54 6.76 9.79
CA PRO A 348 -14.75 6.05 9.35
C PRO A 348 -16.04 6.87 9.54
N PRO A 349 -16.30 7.54 10.70
CA PRO A 349 -17.48 8.39 10.83
C PRO A 349 -17.45 9.63 9.92
N ILE A 350 -16.29 10.25 9.71
CA ILE A 350 -16.15 11.40 8.81
C ILE A 350 -16.48 10.99 7.37
N GLU A 351 -15.94 9.88 6.90
CA GLU A 351 -16.20 9.36 5.56
C GLU A 351 -17.67 9.00 5.37
N LYS A 352 -18.32 8.39 6.37
CA LYS A 352 -19.73 8.04 6.34
C LYS A 352 -20.65 9.28 6.23
N ILE A 353 -20.28 10.40 6.86
CA ILE A 353 -21.07 11.64 6.85
C ILE A 353 -20.86 12.44 5.55
N LEU A 354 -19.61 12.64 5.16
CA LEU A 354 -19.23 13.52 4.05
C LEU A 354 -19.10 12.79 2.71
N GLY A 355 -18.98 11.47 2.74
CA GLY A 355 -18.69 10.63 1.58
C GLY A 355 -17.23 10.70 1.10
N PRO A 356 -16.74 9.65 0.39
CA PRO A 356 -15.33 9.52 0.04
C PRO A 356 -14.83 10.63 -0.89
N ILE A 357 -15.66 11.10 -1.83
CA ILE A 357 -15.29 12.16 -2.77
C ILE A 357 -15.03 13.49 -2.05
N THR A 358 -15.95 13.89 -1.18
CA THR A 358 -15.86 15.17 -0.45
C THR A 358 -14.67 15.16 0.50
N VAL A 359 -14.50 14.08 1.27
CA VAL A 359 -13.36 13.91 2.20
C VAL A 359 -12.04 13.98 1.45
N THR A 360 -11.91 13.29 0.32
CA THR A 360 -10.69 13.30 -0.51
C THR A 360 -10.40 14.73 -1.04
N ARG A 361 -11.42 15.45 -1.52
CA ARG A 361 -11.26 16.83 -2.01
C ARG A 361 -10.86 17.81 -0.91
N ILE A 362 -11.48 17.73 0.26
CA ILE A 362 -11.13 18.57 1.42
C ILE A 362 -9.69 18.28 1.84
N SER A 363 -9.29 17.00 1.96
CA SER A 363 -7.92 16.62 2.33
C SER A 363 -6.90 17.14 1.34
N ALA A 364 -7.17 17.06 0.03
CA ALA A 364 -6.30 17.62 -1.00
C ALA A 364 -6.19 19.14 -0.91
N ALA A 365 -7.32 19.84 -0.77
CA ALA A 365 -7.35 21.31 -0.69
C ALA A 365 -6.62 21.85 0.55
N VAL A 366 -6.81 21.21 1.72
CA VAL A 366 -6.19 21.64 2.99
C VAL A 366 -4.69 21.32 3.00
N SER A 367 -4.24 20.27 2.30
CA SER A 367 -2.82 19.91 2.26
C SER A 367 -1.95 20.97 1.56
N ILE A 368 -2.51 21.74 0.62
CA ILE A 368 -1.78 22.79 -0.13
C ILE A 368 -1.30 23.93 0.81
N PRO A 369 -2.20 24.64 1.53
CA PRO A 369 -1.76 25.71 2.44
C PRO A 369 -0.94 25.18 3.60
N LEU A 370 -1.20 23.94 4.06
CA LEU A 370 -0.38 23.31 5.10
C LEU A 370 1.07 23.14 4.65
N LEU A 371 1.32 22.60 3.46
CA LEU A 371 2.68 22.45 2.92
C LEU A 371 3.34 23.81 2.67
N ALA A 372 2.59 24.81 2.20
CA ALA A 372 3.09 26.16 2.02
C ALA A 372 3.46 26.86 3.35
N SER A 373 2.96 26.37 4.49
CA SER A 373 3.27 26.94 5.81
C SER A 373 4.61 26.47 6.40
N TYR A 374 5.22 25.37 5.91
CA TYR A 374 6.46 24.81 6.45
C TYR A 374 7.65 25.78 6.49
N PRO A 375 7.93 26.60 5.47
CA PRO A 375 8.99 27.60 5.54
C PRO A 375 8.79 28.63 6.66
N TYR A 376 7.53 28.97 6.97
CA TYR A 376 7.23 29.90 8.08
C TYR A 376 7.39 29.24 9.46
N ILE A 377 7.21 27.91 9.55
CA ILE A 377 7.47 27.15 10.77
C ILE A 377 8.95 27.23 11.16
N ALA A 378 9.86 27.26 10.16
CA ALA A 378 11.30 27.40 10.38
C ALA A 378 11.69 28.74 11.07
N MET A 379 10.85 29.75 11.02
CA MET A 379 11.08 31.02 11.69
C MET A 379 10.81 30.97 13.20
N LEU A 380 10.16 29.92 13.67
CA LEU A 380 9.85 29.70 15.08
C LEU A 380 11.08 29.14 15.82
N SER A 381 11.08 29.24 17.15
CA SER A 381 12.17 28.74 18.00
C SER A 381 11.64 28.12 19.30
N GLY A 382 12.47 27.29 19.91
CA GLY A 382 12.18 26.68 21.23
C GLY A 382 10.93 25.78 21.19
N ILE A 383 10.20 25.75 22.29
CA ILE A 383 9.03 24.87 22.49
C ILE A 383 7.95 25.11 21.43
N THR A 384 7.76 26.36 21.01
CA THR A 384 6.76 26.70 19.98
C THR A 384 7.05 26.02 18.65
N LEU A 385 8.33 25.94 18.25
CA LEU A 385 8.74 25.20 17.04
C LEU A 385 8.37 23.73 17.14
N HIS A 386 8.75 23.05 18.25
CA HIS A 386 8.46 21.64 18.46
C HIS A 386 6.95 21.35 18.46
N LEU A 387 6.16 22.20 19.12
CA LEU A 387 4.71 22.03 19.17
C LEU A 387 4.07 22.19 17.78
N VAL A 388 4.42 23.25 17.06
CA VAL A 388 3.84 23.56 15.75
C VAL A 388 4.25 22.53 14.71
N ILE A 389 5.52 22.09 14.68
CA ILE A 389 5.98 21.08 13.72
C ILE A 389 5.31 19.71 13.95
N ASN A 390 5.12 19.31 15.22
CA ASN A 390 4.40 18.08 15.56
C ASN A 390 2.93 18.16 15.12
N CYS A 391 2.23 19.25 15.39
CA CYS A 391 0.85 19.47 14.95
C CYS A 391 0.74 19.46 13.41
N ALA A 392 1.64 20.16 12.73
CA ALA A 392 1.69 20.21 11.28
C ALA A 392 1.95 18.81 10.66
N SER A 393 2.87 18.05 11.25
CA SER A 393 3.20 16.69 10.81
C SER A 393 2.06 15.70 11.03
N ILE A 394 1.38 15.75 12.19
CA ILE A 394 0.17 14.94 12.44
C ILE A 394 -0.90 15.27 11.41
N LEU A 395 -1.19 16.56 11.23
CA LEU A 395 -2.24 17.00 10.27
C LEU A 395 -1.88 16.58 8.84
N ARG A 396 -0.63 16.78 8.41
CA ARG A 396 -0.17 16.39 7.08
C ARG A 396 -0.29 14.88 6.86
N ASN A 397 0.18 14.05 7.80
CA ASN A 397 0.09 12.60 7.68
C ASN A 397 -1.36 12.11 7.66
N THR A 398 -2.21 12.72 8.48
CA THR A 398 -3.65 12.46 8.52
C THR A 398 -4.33 12.78 7.19
N LEU A 399 -4.09 13.97 6.62
CA LEU A 399 -4.64 14.37 5.33
C LEU A 399 -4.14 13.45 4.19
N SER A 400 -2.85 13.09 4.22
CA SER A 400 -2.23 12.19 3.24
C SER A 400 -2.89 10.81 3.23
N VAL A 401 -3.02 10.18 4.38
CA VAL A 401 -3.62 8.83 4.47
C VAL A 401 -5.12 8.86 4.18
N THR A 402 -5.81 9.92 4.60
CA THR A 402 -7.22 10.16 4.28
C THR A 402 -7.45 10.23 2.77
N LEU A 403 -6.63 11.01 2.07
CA LEU A 403 -6.68 11.15 0.61
C LEU A 403 -6.43 9.79 -0.07
N VAL A 404 -5.39 9.08 0.33
CA VAL A 404 -5.05 7.76 -0.24
C VAL A 404 -6.17 6.75 0.01
N THR A 405 -6.76 6.72 1.21
CA THR A 405 -7.86 5.81 1.54
C THR A 405 -9.10 6.12 0.71
N GLY A 406 -9.44 7.41 0.56
CA GLY A 406 -10.54 7.84 -0.30
C GLY A 406 -10.34 7.47 -1.76
N LEU A 407 -9.12 7.62 -2.30
CA LEU A 407 -8.79 7.19 -3.66
C LEU A 407 -8.95 5.68 -3.83
N PHE A 408 -8.61 4.86 -2.81
CA PHE A 408 -8.83 3.42 -2.87
C PHE A 408 -10.31 3.05 -2.92
N ILE A 409 -11.15 3.73 -2.14
CA ILE A 409 -12.60 3.54 -2.16
C ILE A 409 -13.14 3.86 -3.56
N LEU A 410 -12.79 5.04 -4.10
CA LEU A 410 -13.21 5.48 -5.43
C LEU A 410 -12.75 4.53 -6.53
N GLN A 411 -11.51 4.06 -6.47
CA GLN A 411 -10.96 3.11 -7.43
C GLN A 411 -11.71 1.77 -7.42
N ASN A 412 -12.02 1.22 -6.25
CA ASN A 412 -12.75 -0.05 -6.14
C ASN A 412 -14.23 0.09 -6.50
N ASN A 413 -14.82 1.30 -6.35
CA ASN A 413 -16.20 1.58 -6.77
C ASN A 413 -16.33 1.85 -8.28
N ALA A 414 -15.23 2.22 -8.96
CA ALA A 414 -15.23 2.49 -10.40
C ALA A 414 -15.27 1.21 -11.27
N VAL A 415 -15.13 0.02 -10.68
CA VAL A 415 -15.05 -1.26 -11.38
C VAL A 415 -15.90 -2.35 -10.72
N PRO A 416 -16.45 -3.30 -11.50
CA PRO A 416 -17.14 -4.46 -10.94
C PRO A 416 -16.17 -5.34 -10.13
N GLN A 417 -16.72 -6.18 -9.25
CA GLN A 417 -15.93 -7.03 -8.36
C GLN A 417 -14.93 -7.92 -9.11
N SER A 418 -15.32 -8.45 -10.26
CA SER A 418 -14.48 -9.33 -11.10
C SER A 418 -13.23 -8.67 -11.68
N GLN A 419 -13.12 -7.34 -11.65
CA GLN A 419 -12.00 -6.57 -12.21
C GLN A 419 -11.25 -5.75 -11.14
N ARG A 420 -11.65 -5.80 -9.87
CA ARG A 420 -11.06 -4.97 -8.79
C ARG A 420 -9.58 -5.25 -8.59
N ALA A 421 -9.16 -6.52 -8.59
CA ALA A 421 -7.77 -6.84 -8.36
C ALA A 421 -6.88 -6.41 -9.55
N ALA A 422 -7.35 -6.57 -10.79
CA ALA A 422 -6.66 -6.07 -11.97
C ALA A 422 -6.57 -4.53 -11.99
N ALA A 423 -7.65 -3.82 -11.64
CA ALA A 423 -7.66 -2.37 -11.53
C ALA A 423 -6.67 -1.87 -10.45
N ASN A 424 -6.66 -2.52 -9.28
CA ASN A 424 -5.67 -2.26 -8.23
C ASN A 424 -4.25 -2.60 -8.68
N GLY A 425 -4.06 -3.65 -9.50
CA GLY A 425 -2.78 -4.00 -10.12
C GLY A 425 -2.25 -2.90 -11.03
N ILE A 426 -3.08 -2.36 -11.94
CA ILE A 426 -2.74 -1.22 -12.81
C ILE A 426 -2.33 -0.02 -11.97
N SER A 427 -3.12 0.31 -10.94
CA SER A 427 -2.85 1.41 -10.03
C SER A 427 -1.50 1.26 -9.31
N MET A 428 -1.19 0.06 -8.85
CA MET A 428 0.07 -0.25 -8.18
C MET A 428 1.27 -0.19 -9.13
N THR A 429 1.11 -0.66 -10.37
CA THR A 429 2.13 -0.55 -11.41
C THR A 429 2.44 0.93 -11.69
N ALA A 430 1.43 1.72 -12.01
CA ALA A 430 1.57 3.13 -12.29
C ALA A 430 2.20 3.89 -11.10
N MET A 431 1.69 3.70 -9.88
CA MET A 431 2.23 4.30 -8.66
C MET A 431 3.70 3.92 -8.43
N SER A 432 4.08 2.66 -8.69
CA SER A 432 5.46 2.20 -8.47
C SER A 432 6.43 2.84 -9.46
N VAL A 433 6.00 3.08 -10.71
CA VAL A 433 6.77 3.84 -11.70
C VAL A 433 6.98 5.27 -11.22
N PHE A 434 5.91 5.97 -10.82
CA PHE A 434 6.02 7.35 -10.32
C PHE A 434 6.90 7.45 -9.07
N LYS A 435 6.79 6.50 -8.14
CA LYS A 435 7.64 6.45 -6.95
C LYS A 435 9.11 6.17 -7.25
N ALA A 436 9.43 5.49 -8.35
CA ALA A 436 10.82 5.29 -8.76
C ALA A 436 11.51 6.58 -9.22
N PHE A 437 10.73 7.56 -9.74
CA PHE A 437 11.24 8.87 -10.13
C PHE A 437 11.32 9.88 -8.97
N GLY A 438 10.64 9.61 -7.84
CA GLY A 438 10.55 10.53 -6.70
C GLY A 438 11.92 10.95 -6.14
N PRO A 439 12.82 10.00 -5.82
CA PRO A 439 14.15 10.30 -5.29
C PRO A 439 14.98 11.19 -6.24
N VAL A 440 14.94 10.91 -7.53
CA VAL A 440 15.64 11.72 -8.54
C VAL A 440 15.04 13.13 -8.63
N GLY A 441 13.70 13.24 -8.60
CA GLY A 441 13.00 14.53 -8.70
C GLY A 441 13.08 15.38 -7.43
N GLY A 442 13.19 14.77 -6.24
CA GLY A 442 13.29 15.48 -4.95
C GLY A 442 14.72 15.95 -4.62
N GLY A 443 15.74 15.19 -5.03
CA GLY A 443 17.15 15.54 -4.78
C GLY A 443 17.69 16.67 -5.66
N ILE A 444 17.23 16.78 -6.91
CA ILE A 444 17.72 17.80 -7.87
C ILE A 444 17.47 19.25 -7.40
N PRO A 445 16.28 19.66 -6.93
CA PRO A 445 16.06 21.02 -6.45
C PRO A 445 16.87 21.38 -5.22
N LEU A 446 17.09 20.42 -4.31
CA LEU A 446 17.94 20.63 -3.13
C LEU A 446 19.41 20.82 -3.52
N PHE A 447 19.92 20.00 -4.44
CA PHE A 447 21.28 20.12 -4.96
C PHE A 447 21.49 21.43 -5.72
N LEU A 448 20.51 21.88 -6.51
CA LEU A 448 20.57 23.17 -7.20
C LEU A 448 20.43 24.35 -6.23
N GLY A 449 19.61 24.24 -5.20
CA GLY A 449 19.43 25.24 -4.15
C GLY A 449 20.72 25.43 -3.33
N THR A 450 21.37 24.36 -2.92
CA THR A 450 22.65 24.40 -2.18
C THR A 450 23.80 24.96 -3.05
N LYS A 451 23.87 24.61 -4.34
CA LYS A 451 24.82 25.21 -5.27
C LYS A 451 24.56 26.70 -5.52
N ALA A 452 23.31 27.11 -5.67
CA ALA A 452 22.96 28.53 -5.88
C ALA A 452 23.34 29.39 -4.66
N THR A 453 23.09 28.88 -3.43
CA THR A 453 23.47 29.57 -2.19
C THR A 453 24.98 29.60 -1.97
N SER A 454 25.71 28.53 -2.31
CA SER A 454 27.18 28.53 -2.24
C SER A 454 27.83 29.47 -3.28
N PHE A 455 27.20 29.62 -4.45
CA PHE A 455 27.65 30.55 -5.48
C PHE A 455 27.38 32.04 -5.12
N CYS A 456 26.29 32.33 -4.43
CA CYS A 456 25.98 33.68 -3.94
C CYS A 456 26.77 34.10 -2.68
N LEU A 457 27.33 33.15 -1.92
CA LEU A 457 28.06 33.42 -0.67
C LEU A 457 29.56 33.26 -0.78
N SER A 458 30.12 33.00 -1.99
CA SER A 458 31.53 33.04 -2.23
C SER A 458 31.97 34.52 -2.28
N PRO A 459 32.70 35.04 -1.29
CA PRO A 459 33.29 36.39 -1.39
C PRO A 459 34.34 36.38 -2.49
N ARG A 460 34.22 37.35 -3.38
CA ARG A 460 35.30 37.72 -4.33
C ARG A 460 36.46 38.34 -3.59
#